data_d053a097bf532821bf700c29ece265a5
#
_entry.id   d053a097bf532821bf700c29ece265a5
#
_cell.length_a   1.000
_cell.length_b   1.000
_cell.length_c   1.000
_cell.angle_alpha   90.00
_cell.angle_beta   90.00
_cell.angle_gamma   90.00
#
_symmetry.space_group_name_H-M   'P 1'
#
loop_
_entity.id
_entity.type
_entity.pdbx_description
1 polymer ?
#
loop_
_entity_poly.entity_id
_entity_poly.type
_entity_poly.pdbx_seq_one_letter_code
_entity_poly.pdbx_strand_id
1 'polypeptide(L)'
;MANTISFKIRYWKQDGPKDPGHFDEREMRDIPTDTSFLEMLDILNEQLVEEGSEPFVFDHDCREGICGMCSLYINGTPHGKTETGATTCQLYMRRFHDGEVITVEPWRSAAFPVIKDCMVDRSAFDKIQAAGGYISVRTGAPRDAN
;
A
#
# COMPACT_ATOMS: atom_id res chain seq x y z
N MET A 1 -28.33 -0.19 4.27
CA MET A 1 -27.49 -1.40 4.19
C MET A 1 -26.11 -1.00 3.72
N ALA A 2 -25.08 -1.46 4.42
CA ALA A 2 -23.72 -1.24 3.95
C ALA A 2 -23.52 -2.02 2.64
N ASN A 3 -23.01 -1.35 1.62
CA ASN A 3 -22.58 -2.02 0.41
C ASN A 3 -21.29 -2.77 0.69
N THR A 4 -21.23 -4.02 0.30
CA THR A 4 -20.04 -4.86 0.42
C THR A 4 -19.64 -5.38 -0.95
N ILE A 5 -18.36 -5.71 -1.09
CA ILE A 5 -17.82 -6.41 -2.26
C ILE A 5 -17.03 -7.63 -1.81
N SER A 6 -17.03 -8.64 -2.67
CA SER A 6 -16.18 -9.83 -2.51
C SER A 6 -15.27 -9.92 -3.71
N PHE A 7 -14.02 -10.25 -3.48
CA PHE A 7 -13.00 -10.24 -4.52
C PHE A 7 -11.88 -11.22 -4.17
N LYS A 8 -11.04 -11.54 -5.15
CA LYS A 8 -9.82 -12.29 -4.92
C LYS A 8 -8.65 -11.32 -4.82
N ILE A 9 -7.88 -11.40 -3.73
CA ILE A 9 -6.64 -10.66 -3.60
C ILE A 9 -5.46 -11.58 -3.93
N ARG A 10 -4.53 -11.08 -4.74
CA ARG A 10 -3.21 -11.65 -4.99
C ARG A 10 -2.18 -10.72 -4.40
N TYR A 11 -1.49 -11.17 -3.37
CA TYR A 11 -0.54 -10.34 -2.64
C TYR A 11 0.86 -10.94 -2.67
N TRP A 12 1.83 -10.06 -2.77
CA TRP A 12 3.24 -10.45 -2.94
C TRP A 12 3.86 -10.92 -1.63
N LYS A 13 4.54 -12.07 -1.67
CA LYS A 13 5.31 -12.62 -0.54
C LYS A 13 6.77 -12.73 -0.93
N GLN A 14 7.65 -12.18 -0.10
CA GLN A 14 9.09 -12.18 -0.33
C GLN A 14 9.83 -12.02 1.01
N ASP A 15 10.82 -12.87 1.28
CA ASP A 15 11.54 -12.91 2.55
C ASP A 15 12.83 -12.08 2.56
N GLY A 16 13.07 -11.27 1.56
CA GLY A 16 14.24 -10.42 1.50
C GLY A 16 14.64 -10.09 0.06
N PRO A 17 15.68 -9.25 -0.13
CA PRO A 17 16.04 -8.76 -1.46
C PRO A 17 16.55 -9.85 -2.41
N LYS A 18 17.00 -10.97 -1.87
CA LYS A 18 17.52 -12.10 -2.68
C LYS A 18 16.48 -13.17 -2.95
N ASP A 19 15.35 -13.13 -2.28
CA ASP A 19 14.26 -14.06 -2.54
C ASP A 19 13.56 -13.66 -3.85
N PRO A 20 13.31 -14.61 -4.77
CA PRO A 20 12.56 -14.33 -5.99
C PRO A 20 11.11 -13.92 -5.73
N GLY A 21 10.55 -14.30 -4.59
CA GLY A 21 9.17 -13.99 -4.21
C GLY A 21 8.13 -14.75 -5.01
N HIS A 22 6.88 -14.64 -4.59
CA HIS A 22 5.72 -15.23 -5.25
C HIS A 22 4.44 -14.48 -4.84
N PHE A 23 3.36 -14.73 -5.56
CA PHE A 23 2.03 -14.28 -5.16
C PHE A 23 1.30 -15.38 -4.38
N ASP A 24 0.72 -15.02 -3.25
CA ASP A 24 -0.32 -15.78 -2.59
C ASP A 24 -1.69 -15.23 -2.97
N GLU A 25 -2.72 -16.05 -2.89
CA GLU A 25 -4.08 -15.67 -3.23
C GLU A 25 -5.03 -15.98 -2.07
N ARG A 26 -6.05 -15.12 -1.95
CA ARG A 26 -7.13 -15.31 -0.99
C ARG A 26 -8.42 -14.68 -1.49
N GLU A 27 -9.54 -15.33 -1.18
CA GLU A 27 -10.85 -14.71 -1.34
C GLU A 27 -11.19 -13.84 -0.12
N MET A 28 -11.49 -12.59 -0.40
CA MET A 28 -12.00 -11.64 0.58
C MET A 28 -13.50 -11.51 0.38
N ARG A 29 -14.28 -11.74 1.42
CA ARG A 29 -15.74 -11.75 1.33
C ARG A 29 -16.35 -10.64 2.15
N ASP A 30 -17.40 -10.05 1.61
CA ASP A 30 -18.24 -9.06 2.30
C ASP A 30 -17.46 -7.88 2.89
N ILE A 31 -16.47 -7.39 2.14
CA ILE A 31 -15.68 -6.23 2.55
C ILE A 31 -16.49 -4.95 2.34
N PRO A 32 -16.70 -4.14 3.38
CA PRO A 32 -17.46 -2.89 3.25
C PRO A 32 -16.79 -1.93 2.27
N THR A 33 -17.59 -1.31 1.40
CA THR A 33 -17.09 -0.41 0.35
C THR A 33 -16.56 0.92 0.85
N ASP A 34 -16.89 1.30 2.07
CA ASP A 34 -16.35 2.49 2.75
C ASP A 34 -15.05 2.23 3.52
N THR A 35 -14.59 0.97 3.55
CA THR A 35 -13.28 0.58 4.08
C THR A 35 -12.18 1.06 3.14
N SER A 36 -11.08 1.59 3.69
CA SER A 36 -9.90 1.89 2.90
C SER A 36 -9.16 0.62 2.47
N PHE A 37 -8.36 0.72 1.42
CA PHE A 37 -7.52 -0.40 0.98
C PHE A 37 -6.56 -0.85 2.09
N LEU A 38 -6.01 0.08 2.85
CA LEU A 38 -5.13 -0.20 3.98
C LEU A 38 -5.87 -0.98 5.09
N GLU A 39 -7.08 -0.57 5.44
CA GLU A 39 -7.93 -1.30 6.40
C GLU A 39 -8.30 -2.69 5.88
N MET A 40 -8.54 -2.84 4.59
CA MET A 40 -8.76 -4.14 3.97
C MET A 40 -7.54 -5.06 4.13
N LEU A 41 -6.32 -4.53 4.03
CA LEU A 41 -5.10 -5.28 4.31
C LEU A 41 -4.99 -5.68 5.79
N ASP A 42 -5.47 -4.85 6.70
CA ASP A 42 -5.56 -5.22 8.12
C ASP A 42 -6.53 -6.40 8.32
N ILE A 43 -7.69 -6.38 7.65
CA ILE A 43 -8.65 -7.50 7.69
C ILE A 43 -8.03 -8.78 7.12
N LEU A 44 -7.29 -8.68 6.01
CA LEU A 44 -6.53 -9.81 5.48
C LEU A 44 -5.58 -10.39 6.52
N ASN A 45 -4.85 -9.54 7.22
CA ASN A 45 -3.90 -9.98 8.24
C ASN A 45 -4.59 -10.61 9.46
N GLU A 46 -5.72 -10.09 9.89
CA GLU A 46 -6.51 -10.73 10.95
C GLU A 46 -6.88 -12.16 10.56
N GLN A 47 -7.39 -12.36 9.36
CA GLN A 47 -7.75 -13.70 8.87
C GLN A 47 -6.54 -14.64 8.78
N LEU A 48 -5.39 -14.14 8.30
CA LEU A 48 -4.17 -14.93 8.21
C LEU A 48 -3.68 -15.36 9.59
N VAL A 49 -3.68 -14.47 10.56
CA VAL A 49 -3.23 -14.75 11.93
C VAL A 49 -4.18 -15.72 12.63
N GLU A 50 -5.49 -15.57 12.46
CA GLU A 50 -6.48 -16.51 13.01
C GLU A 50 -6.30 -17.94 12.48
N GLU A 51 -5.86 -18.08 11.25
CA GLU A 51 -5.56 -19.39 10.64
C GLU A 51 -4.17 -19.94 11.02
N GLY A 52 -3.38 -19.19 11.77
CA GLY A 52 -2.00 -19.55 12.10
C GLY A 52 -1.01 -19.35 10.95
N SER A 53 -1.38 -18.58 9.93
CA SER A 53 -0.53 -18.23 8.81
C SER A 53 0.28 -16.97 9.10
N GLU A 54 1.39 -16.81 8.39
CA GLU A 54 2.23 -15.63 8.51
C GLU A 54 1.50 -14.40 7.91
N PRO A 55 1.47 -13.26 8.62
CA PRO A 55 0.82 -12.08 8.11
C PRO A 55 1.57 -11.48 6.90
N PHE A 56 0.82 -10.76 6.08
CA PHE A 56 1.32 -9.97 4.97
C PHE A 56 1.94 -8.67 5.48
N VAL A 57 3.20 -8.42 5.13
CA VAL A 57 3.94 -7.25 5.64
C VAL A 57 3.88 -6.11 4.63
N PHE A 58 3.50 -4.94 5.10
CA PHE A 58 3.44 -3.71 4.31
C PHE A 58 3.71 -2.49 5.20
N ASP A 59 4.12 -1.39 4.57
CA ASP A 59 4.41 -0.13 5.27
C ASP A 59 3.16 0.70 5.49
N HIS A 60 3.06 1.31 6.64
CA HIS A 60 2.07 2.35 6.95
C HIS A 60 2.53 3.17 8.16
N ASP A 61 2.12 4.44 8.23
CA ASP A 61 2.43 5.32 9.36
C ASP A 61 1.23 6.20 9.73
N CYS A 62 1.02 7.30 9.01
CA CYS A 62 0.04 8.31 9.41
C CYS A 62 -1.43 7.85 9.30
N ARG A 63 -1.76 6.99 8.35
CA ARG A 63 -3.12 6.55 7.99
C ARG A 63 -4.07 7.70 7.61
N GLU A 64 -3.52 8.87 7.27
CA GLU A 64 -4.27 10.10 6.99
C GLU A 64 -3.92 10.74 5.63
N GLY A 65 -3.23 9.99 4.76
CA GLY A 65 -2.87 10.48 3.44
C GLY A 65 -1.74 11.52 3.40
N ILE A 66 -0.89 11.56 4.41
CA ILE A 66 0.16 12.59 4.57
C ILE A 66 1.55 12.04 4.24
N CYS A 67 1.94 10.89 4.81
CA CYS A 67 3.32 10.41 4.78
C CYS A 67 3.70 9.65 3.50
N GLY A 68 2.73 9.07 2.78
CA GLY A 68 2.99 8.28 1.58
C GLY A 68 3.59 6.89 1.82
N MET A 69 3.79 6.47 3.07
CA MET A 69 4.44 5.19 3.39
C MET A 69 3.64 3.97 2.93
N CYS A 70 2.32 4.07 2.87
CA CYS A 70 1.44 2.99 2.43
C CYS A 70 1.26 2.88 0.90
N SER A 71 2.10 3.54 0.13
CA SER A 71 2.05 3.50 -1.32
C SER A 71 2.44 2.12 -1.85
N LEU A 72 1.61 1.55 -2.73
CA LEU A 72 1.80 0.23 -3.31
C LEU A 72 1.46 0.22 -4.80
N TYR A 73 1.95 -0.80 -5.50
CA TYR A 73 1.46 -1.15 -6.84
C TYR A 73 0.18 -1.99 -6.70
N ILE A 74 -0.88 -1.50 -7.28
CA ILE A 74 -2.18 -2.17 -7.27
C ILE A 74 -2.63 -2.37 -8.72
N ASN A 75 -2.85 -3.62 -9.11
CA ASN A 75 -3.21 -3.99 -10.49
C ASN A 75 -2.23 -3.45 -11.55
N GLY A 76 -0.93 -3.46 -11.23
CA GLY A 76 0.12 -3.01 -12.13
C GLY A 76 0.23 -1.48 -12.29
N THR A 77 -0.47 -0.72 -11.46
CA THR A 77 -0.47 0.76 -11.49
C THR A 77 -0.10 1.30 -10.10
N PRO A 78 0.78 2.31 -9.99
CA PRO A 78 1.05 2.95 -8.71
C PRO A 78 -0.25 3.50 -8.11
N HIS A 79 -0.51 3.16 -6.87
CA HIS A 79 -1.71 3.58 -6.11
C HIS A 79 -3.05 3.14 -6.71
N GLY A 80 -3.05 2.19 -7.65
CA GLY A 80 -4.27 1.76 -8.34
C GLY A 80 -4.79 2.76 -9.37
N LYS A 81 -5.79 2.34 -10.12
CA LYS A 81 -6.48 3.19 -11.09
C LYS A 81 -7.43 4.15 -10.40
N THR A 82 -6.93 5.27 -9.95
CA THR A 82 -7.77 6.38 -9.52
C THR A 82 -7.40 7.63 -10.30
N GLU A 83 -8.37 8.43 -10.67
CA GLU A 83 -8.15 9.67 -11.41
C GLU A 83 -7.24 10.65 -10.65
N THR A 84 -7.17 10.50 -9.35
CA THR A 84 -6.45 11.42 -8.46
C THR A 84 -5.17 10.86 -7.86
N GLY A 85 -4.87 9.58 -8.08
CA GLY A 85 -3.80 8.89 -7.36
C GLY A 85 -3.96 9.01 -5.84
N ALA A 86 -4.04 7.91 -5.14
CA ALA A 86 -4.20 7.95 -3.70
C ALA A 86 -3.33 6.89 -3.02
N THR A 87 -2.82 7.21 -1.84
CA THR A 87 -2.19 6.21 -0.98
C THR A 87 -3.23 5.20 -0.52
N THR A 88 -2.81 4.01 -0.10
CA THR A 88 -3.77 2.94 0.25
C THR A 88 -4.68 3.31 1.42
N CYS A 89 -4.24 4.18 2.32
CA CYS A 89 -5.07 4.69 3.42
C CYS A 89 -6.21 5.61 2.95
N GLN A 90 -6.13 6.16 1.73
CA GLN A 90 -7.13 7.03 1.12
C GLN A 90 -7.79 6.44 -0.12
N LEU A 91 -7.39 5.23 -0.51
CA LEU A 91 -8.01 4.47 -1.57
C LEU A 91 -9.10 3.59 -0.97
N TYR A 92 -10.35 3.84 -1.31
CA TYR A 92 -11.49 3.13 -0.73
C TYR A 92 -11.93 1.96 -1.60
N MET A 93 -12.46 0.90 -0.96
CA MET A 93 -12.85 -0.33 -1.63
C MET A 93 -14.01 -0.14 -2.61
N ARG A 94 -14.79 0.92 -2.50
CA ARG A 94 -15.83 1.31 -3.49
C ARG A 94 -15.26 1.61 -4.89
N ARG A 95 -13.96 1.76 -5.03
CA ARG A 95 -13.30 1.93 -6.34
C ARG A 95 -13.06 0.62 -7.09
N PHE A 96 -13.31 -0.49 -6.43
CA PHE A 96 -13.18 -1.83 -6.99
C PHE A 96 -14.54 -2.45 -7.22
N HIS A 97 -14.59 -3.50 -8.04
CA HIS A 97 -15.83 -4.17 -8.41
C HIS A 97 -15.95 -5.53 -7.74
N ASP A 98 -17.18 -5.93 -7.48
CA ASP A 98 -17.47 -7.26 -6.98
C ASP A 98 -16.98 -8.34 -7.97
N GLY A 99 -16.33 -9.39 -7.47
CA GLY A 99 -15.75 -10.45 -8.29
C GLY A 99 -14.39 -10.12 -8.95
N GLU A 100 -13.83 -8.94 -8.70
CA GLU A 100 -12.55 -8.52 -9.27
C GLU A 100 -11.39 -9.34 -8.69
N VAL A 101 -10.30 -9.43 -9.45
CA VAL A 101 -9.01 -9.91 -8.96
C VAL A 101 -8.11 -8.70 -8.73
N ILE A 102 -7.71 -8.48 -7.49
CA ILE A 102 -6.86 -7.35 -7.09
C ILE A 102 -5.45 -7.87 -6.81
N THR A 103 -4.48 -7.35 -7.52
CA THR A 103 -3.06 -7.71 -7.34
C THR A 103 -2.34 -6.61 -6.59
N VAL A 104 -1.64 -6.98 -5.52
CA VAL A 104 -0.87 -6.07 -4.66
C VAL A 104 0.58 -6.48 -4.65
N GLU A 105 1.45 -5.56 -4.99
CA GLU A 105 2.89 -5.82 -5.03
C GLU A 105 3.70 -4.57 -4.62
N PRO A 106 4.99 -4.75 -4.24
CA PRO A 106 5.82 -3.63 -3.86
C PRO A 106 6.27 -2.84 -5.09
N TRP A 107 6.83 -1.67 -4.85
CA TRP A 107 7.56 -0.94 -5.85
C TRP A 107 8.79 -1.76 -6.28
N ARG A 108 8.84 -2.15 -7.54
CA ARG A 108 9.96 -2.92 -8.09
C ARG A 108 11.06 -1.97 -8.56
N SER A 109 11.69 -1.31 -7.61
CA SER A 109 12.77 -0.36 -7.87
C SER A 109 14.05 -0.80 -7.16
N ALA A 110 15.18 -0.73 -7.85
CA ALA A 110 16.48 -1.02 -7.26
C ALA A 110 16.84 -0.04 -6.12
N ALA A 111 16.27 1.17 -6.15
CA ALA A 111 16.44 2.16 -5.09
C ALA A 111 15.71 1.79 -3.79
N PHE A 112 14.72 0.93 -3.87
CA PHE A 112 13.88 0.50 -2.75
C PHE A 112 13.83 -1.03 -2.69
N PRO A 113 14.92 -1.69 -2.27
CA PRO A 113 14.92 -3.15 -2.17
C PRO A 113 13.91 -3.63 -1.14
N VAL A 114 13.31 -4.78 -1.40
CA VAL A 114 12.31 -5.37 -0.51
C VAL A 114 12.98 -5.87 0.76
N ILE A 115 12.48 -5.43 1.91
CA ILE A 115 12.83 -5.99 3.22
C ILE A 115 12.02 -7.27 3.44
N LYS A 116 10.70 -7.18 3.32
CA LYS A 116 9.79 -8.31 3.40
C LYS A 116 8.46 -7.94 2.74
N ASP A 117 7.94 -8.82 1.89
CA ASP A 117 6.68 -8.66 1.18
C ASP A 117 6.59 -7.30 0.45
N CYS A 118 5.73 -6.39 0.90
CA CYS A 118 5.60 -5.05 0.35
C CYS A 118 6.32 -3.97 1.16
N MET A 119 7.02 -4.34 2.22
CA MET A 119 7.87 -3.42 2.97
C MET A 119 9.22 -3.26 2.26
N VAL A 120 9.59 -2.03 1.95
CA VAL A 120 10.82 -1.71 1.21
C VAL A 120 11.78 -0.87 2.05
N ASP A 121 13.07 -0.99 1.76
CA ASP A 121 14.12 -0.19 2.38
C ASP A 121 14.14 1.20 1.73
N ARG A 122 13.90 2.24 2.53
CA ARG A 122 13.88 3.64 2.10
C ARG A 122 15.13 4.42 2.51
N SER A 123 16.17 3.73 2.98
CA SER A 123 17.40 4.37 3.46
C SER A 123 18.15 5.16 2.38
N ALA A 124 17.82 4.96 1.10
CA ALA A 124 18.34 5.80 0.01
C ALA A 124 17.98 7.28 0.20
N PHE A 125 16.80 7.59 0.75
CA PHE A 125 16.42 8.97 1.09
C PHE A 125 17.29 9.54 2.22
N ASP A 126 17.59 8.74 3.23
CA ASP A 126 18.46 9.16 4.34
C ASP A 126 19.87 9.51 3.85
N LYS A 127 20.39 8.73 2.90
CA LYS A 127 21.69 8.99 2.27
C LYS A 127 21.69 10.30 1.50
N ILE A 128 20.62 10.61 0.78
CA ILE A 128 20.46 11.88 0.05
C ILE A 128 20.44 13.05 1.05
N GLN A 129 19.71 12.93 2.14
CA GLN A 129 19.67 13.95 3.19
C GLN A 129 21.04 14.13 3.86
N ALA A 130 21.73 13.04 4.18
CA ALA A 130 23.07 13.08 4.75
C ALA A 130 24.08 13.76 3.82
N ALA A 131 23.90 13.66 2.50
CA ALA A 131 24.72 14.33 1.50
C ALA A 131 24.35 15.80 1.26
N GLY A 132 23.41 16.36 2.03
CA GLY A 132 23.00 17.76 1.94
C GLY A 132 21.67 17.99 1.22
N GLY A 133 20.97 16.93 0.83
CA GLY A 133 19.63 17.02 0.28
C GLY A 133 18.62 17.43 1.35
N TYR A 134 17.59 18.13 0.95
CA TYR A 134 16.49 18.48 1.85
C TYR A 134 15.16 18.51 1.12
N ILE A 135 14.10 18.31 1.87
CA ILE A 135 12.74 18.43 1.35
C ILE A 135 12.18 19.76 1.82
N SER A 136 11.75 20.59 0.87
CA SER A 136 11.02 21.81 1.18
C SER A 136 9.71 21.82 0.44
N VAL A 137 8.69 22.36 1.08
CA VAL A 137 7.42 22.63 0.42
C VAL A 137 7.50 24.03 -0.18
N ARG A 138 7.45 24.10 -1.51
CA ARG A 138 7.34 25.38 -2.19
C ARG A 138 5.87 25.81 -2.16
N THR A 139 5.57 26.78 -1.35
CA THR A 139 4.21 27.26 -1.17
C THR A 139 3.81 28.37 -2.15
N GLY A 140 4.62 28.61 -3.20
CA GLY A 140 4.40 29.73 -4.13
C GLY A 140 4.81 31.08 -3.55
N ALA A 141 4.04 32.11 -3.85
CA ALA A 141 4.27 33.42 -3.25
C ALA A 141 4.18 33.35 -1.72
N PRO A 142 4.90 34.23 -0.99
CA PRO A 142 4.75 34.33 0.43
C PRO A 142 3.26 34.42 0.80
N ARG A 143 2.84 33.65 1.75
CA ARG A 143 1.47 33.76 2.23
C ARG A 143 1.31 35.12 2.88
N ASP A 144 0.22 35.76 2.53
CA ASP A 144 -0.23 36.89 3.33
C ASP A 144 -0.43 36.39 4.75
N ALA A 145 0.07 37.13 5.70
CA ALA A 145 -0.11 36.86 7.12
C ALA A 145 -1.56 37.18 7.52
N ASN A 146 -2.48 36.38 7.04
CA ASN A 146 -3.89 36.54 7.33
C ASN A 146 -4.25 35.72 8.57
#